data_0e53c6836c369f67a40aebb423225772
#
_entry.id   0e53c6836c369f67a40aebb423225772
#
_cell.length_a   1.000
_cell.length_b   1.000
_cell.length_c   1.000
_cell.angle_alpha   90.00
_cell.angle_beta   90.00
_cell.angle_gamma   90.00
#
_symmetry.space_group_name_H-M   'P 1'
#
loop_
_entity.id
_entity.type
_entity.pdbx_description
1 polymer ?
#
loop_
_entity_poly.entity_id
_entity_poly.type
_entity_poly.pdbx_seq_one_letter_code
_entity_poly.pdbx_strand_id
1 'polypeptide(L)'
;MTVMDFTGIYENENFYKHKNIEWLDFRELQGVYGYCSQQARKSIEDKIKDLSPEGIHFIDSGNFHYVSEFWIEKIKQSFILVVFDHHSDMVQPLFDNILSCGSWILNSIENNVYLKKIILIGIDEKQVSLIPKHQDKVLYLKNDDLENLEVWKKIDDL
;
A
#
# COMPACT_ATOMS: atom_id res chain seq x y z
N MET A 1 12.72 -8.39 -8.11
CA MET A 1 12.68 -7.08 -7.43
C MET A 1 12.30 -6.04 -8.46
N THR A 2 11.36 -5.16 -8.13
CA THR A 2 10.87 -4.11 -9.04
C THR A 2 11.11 -2.74 -8.42
N VAL A 3 11.53 -1.77 -9.22
CA VAL A 3 11.60 -0.35 -8.85
C VAL A 3 10.59 0.41 -9.71
N MET A 4 9.69 1.14 -9.06
CA MET A 4 8.71 2.00 -9.70
C MET A 4 9.11 3.45 -9.42
N ASP A 5 9.71 4.10 -10.40
CA ASP A 5 10.30 5.42 -10.26
C ASP A 5 9.37 6.50 -10.83
N PHE A 6 8.82 7.32 -9.95
CA PHE A 6 7.91 8.42 -10.31
C PHE A 6 8.58 9.79 -10.23
N THR A 7 9.66 9.92 -9.45
CA THR A 7 10.28 11.23 -9.16
C THR A 7 11.79 11.29 -9.42
N GLY A 8 12.42 10.16 -9.76
CA GLY A 8 13.87 10.07 -9.88
C GLY A 8 14.59 9.90 -8.53
N ILE A 9 13.85 9.63 -7.45
CA ILE A 9 14.41 9.53 -6.09
C ILE A 9 15.52 8.47 -5.98
N TYR A 10 15.46 7.43 -6.81
CA TYR A 10 16.42 6.32 -6.78
C TYR A 10 17.69 6.55 -7.61
N GLU A 11 17.79 7.62 -8.41
CA GLU A 11 18.92 7.83 -9.33
C GLU A 11 20.29 7.86 -8.63
N ASN A 12 20.32 8.38 -7.40
CA ASN A 12 21.57 8.47 -6.62
C ASN A 12 21.77 7.31 -5.65
N GLU A 13 20.88 6.33 -5.65
CA GLU A 13 20.95 5.18 -4.78
C GLU A 13 21.83 4.07 -5.36
N ASN A 14 22.37 3.21 -4.50
CA ASN A 14 23.28 2.14 -4.93
C ASN A 14 22.70 0.73 -4.73
N PHE A 15 21.59 0.59 -4.00
CA PHE A 15 21.04 -0.71 -3.60
C PHE A 15 20.67 -1.61 -4.79
N TYR A 16 20.35 -1.02 -5.91
CA TYR A 16 19.91 -1.74 -7.12
C TYR A 16 21.05 -2.12 -8.09
N LYS A 17 22.24 -1.49 -8.01
CA LYS A 17 23.30 -1.60 -9.02
C LYS A 17 23.85 -3.02 -9.27
N HIS A 18 23.66 -3.94 -8.32
CA HIS A 18 24.17 -5.31 -8.39
C HIS A 18 23.06 -6.36 -8.36
N LYS A 19 21.82 -5.98 -8.66
CA LYS A 19 20.64 -6.84 -8.63
C LYS A 19 20.01 -6.94 -10.00
N ASN A 20 19.39 -8.08 -10.27
CA ASN A 20 18.48 -8.18 -11.40
C ASN A 20 17.18 -7.47 -11.05
N ILE A 21 16.95 -6.30 -11.59
CA ILE A 21 15.84 -5.41 -11.26
C ILE A 21 15.04 -5.09 -12.51
N GLU A 22 13.73 -5.18 -12.36
CA GLU A 22 12.79 -4.59 -13.30
C GLU A 22 12.61 -3.11 -12.93
N TRP A 23 13.08 -2.21 -13.75
CA TRP A 23 12.95 -0.76 -13.56
C TRP A 23 11.80 -0.24 -14.40
N LEU A 24 10.79 0.33 -13.75
CA LEU A 24 9.61 0.92 -14.37
C LEU A 24 9.67 2.44 -14.20
N ASP A 25 9.98 3.13 -15.29
CA ASP A 25 10.00 4.59 -15.33
C ASP A 25 8.59 5.15 -15.53
N PHE A 26 8.14 5.95 -14.57
CA PHE A 26 6.84 6.64 -14.53
C PHE A 26 6.98 8.16 -14.38
N ARG A 27 8.18 8.72 -14.52
CA ARG A 27 8.46 10.15 -14.24
C ARG A 27 7.64 11.10 -15.10
N GLU A 28 7.27 10.70 -16.31
CA GLU A 28 6.45 11.49 -17.21
C GLU A 28 4.93 11.24 -17.05
N LEU A 29 4.56 10.31 -16.17
CA LEU A 29 3.15 9.95 -15.98
C LEU A 29 2.43 11.01 -15.15
N GLN A 30 1.38 11.62 -15.72
CA GLN A 30 0.58 12.64 -15.07
C GLN A 30 -0.57 12.04 -14.26
N GLY A 31 -1.04 12.78 -13.25
CA GLY A 31 -2.18 12.39 -12.41
C GLY A 31 -1.88 11.24 -11.45
N VAL A 32 -0.66 11.23 -10.89
CA VAL A 32 -0.16 10.18 -9.99
C VAL A 32 0.28 10.66 -8.61
N TYR A 33 0.44 11.97 -8.41
CA TYR A 33 0.96 12.51 -7.14
C TYR A 33 -0.13 12.61 -6.08
N GLY A 34 -0.04 11.80 -5.03
CA GLY A 34 -1.00 11.74 -3.92
C GLY A 34 -2.34 11.07 -4.26
N TYR A 35 -2.69 10.98 -5.53
CA TYR A 35 -3.89 10.33 -6.05
C TYR A 35 -3.61 9.71 -7.42
N CYS A 36 -4.50 8.83 -7.88
CA CYS A 36 -4.35 8.15 -9.15
C CYS A 36 -5.56 8.43 -10.06
N SER A 37 -5.32 9.11 -11.19
CA SER A 37 -6.33 9.24 -12.23
C SER A 37 -6.59 7.88 -12.90
N GLN A 38 -7.77 7.70 -13.48
CA GLN A 38 -8.11 6.44 -14.19
C GLN A 38 -7.14 6.13 -15.34
N GLN A 39 -6.68 7.16 -16.05
CA GLN A 39 -5.70 6.98 -17.12
C GLN A 39 -4.34 6.55 -16.57
N ALA A 40 -3.91 7.14 -15.47
CA ALA A 40 -2.67 6.77 -14.80
C ALA A 40 -2.73 5.34 -14.25
N ARG A 41 -3.85 4.97 -13.61
CA ARG A 41 -4.13 3.61 -13.14
C ARG A 41 -3.91 2.59 -14.25
N LYS A 42 -4.58 2.79 -15.38
CA LYS A 42 -4.45 1.89 -16.54
C LYS A 42 -3.00 1.79 -17.02
N SER A 43 -2.28 2.90 -17.10
CA SER A 43 -0.88 2.92 -17.53
C SER A 43 0.03 2.14 -16.58
N ILE A 44 -0.19 2.23 -15.27
CA ILE A 44 0.57 1.49 -14.26
C ILE A 44 0.22 0.00 -14.34
N GLU A 45 -1.06 -0.35 -14.35
CA GLU A 45 -1.54 -1.73 -14.45
C GLU A 45 -1.01 -2.43 -15.71
N ASP A 46 -1.03 -1.75 -16.85
CA ASP A 46 -0.49 -2.29 -18.11
C ASP A 46 1.01 -2.61 -18.02
N LYS A 47 1.78 -1.78 -17.32
CA LYS A 47 3.23 -2.02 -17.14
C LYS A 47 3.53 -3.16 -16.18
N ILE A 48 2.71 -3.37 -15.15
CA ILE A 48 2.96 -4.41 -14.15
C ILE A 48 2.20 -5.72 -14.41
N LYS A 49 1.34 -5.79 -15.42
CA LYS A 49 0.42 -6.92 -15.66
C LYS A 49 1.10 -8.29 -15.68
N ASP A 50 2.27 -8.37 -16.32
CA ASP A 50 3.02 -9.63 -16.50
C ASP A 50 4.05 -9.87 -15.38
N LEU A 51 4.20 -8.94 -14.43
CA LEU A 51 5.11 -9.06 -13.30
C LEU A 51 4.45 -9.79 -12.13
N SER A 52 5.23 -10.58 -11.37
CA SER A 52 4.74 -11.25 -10.17
C SER A 52 4.44 -10.24 -9.05
N PRO A 53 3.36 -10.41 -8.28
CA PRO A 53 3.16 -9.67 -7.03
C PRO A 53 4.11 -10.12 -5.93
N GLU A 54 4.78 -11.26 -6.10
CA GLU A 54 5.76 -11.76 -5.12
C GLU A 54 7.10 -11.03 -5.25
N GLY A 55 7.72 -10.75 -4.12
CA GLY A 55 9.04 -10.16 -4.06
C GLY A 55 9.07 -8.79 -3.40
N ILE A 56 10.07 -7.99 -3.75
CA ILE A 56 10.25 -6.64 -3.21
C ILE A 56 9.95 -5.63 -4.30
N HIS A 57 9.02 -4.74 -4.02
CA HIS A 57 8.62 -3.65 -4.89
C HIS A 57 8.93 -2.31 -4.20
N PHE A 58 9.82 -1.53 -4.77
CA PHE A 58 10.12 -0.18 -4.33
C PHE A 58 9.16 0.78 -5.04
N ILE A 59 8.37 1.50 -4.26
CA ILE A 59 7.34 2.41 -4.75
C ILE A 59 7.69 3.80 -4.25
N ASP A 60 8.62 4.46 -4.92
CA ASP A 60 8.98 5.87 -4.72
C ASP A 60 8.74 6.41 -3.28
N SER A 61 8.15 7.61 -3.15
CA SER A 61 7.78 8.22 -1.87
C SER A 61 6.37 7.83 -1.42
N GLY A 62 6.00 8.17 -0.16
CA GLY A 62 4.69 7.91 0.41
C GLY A 62 3.50 8.48 -0.39
N ASN A 63 3.73 9.49 -1.25
CA ASN A 63 2.68 9.98 -2.15
C ASN A 63 2.23 8.98 -3.20
N PHE A 64 2.97 7.90 -3.40
CA PHE A 64 2.67 6.85 -4.38
C PHE A 64 2.32 5.51 -3.73
N HIS A 65 2.26 5.41 -2.40
CA HIS A 65 2.05 4.12 -1.73
C HIS A 65 0.69 3.47 -2.03
N TYR A 66 -0.28 4.23 -2.57
CA TYR A 66 -1.53 3.68 -3.11
C TYR A 66 -1.29 2.65 -4.23
N VAL A 67 -0.13 2.68 -4.89
CA VAL A 67 0.26 1.70 -5.91
C VAL A 67 0.36 0.29 -5.34
N SER A 68 0.53 0.15 -4.02
CA SER A 68 0.47 -1.15 -3.32
C SER A 68 -0.84 -1.87 -3.61
N GLU A 69 -1.97 -1.15 -3.79
CA GLU A 69 -3.25 -1.73 -4.17
C GLU A 69 -3.15 -2.53 -5.47
N PHE A 70 -2.45 -2.01 -6.49
CA PHE A 70 -2.33 -2.68 -7.78
C PHE A 70 -1.55 -3.99 -7.71
N TRP A 71 -0.57 -4.07 -6.79
CA TRP A 71 0.17 -5.29 -6.52
C TRP A 71 -0.68 -6.32 -5.78
N ILE A 72 -1.40 -5.91 -4.73
CA ILE A 72 -2.22 -6.85 -3.96
C ILE A 72 -3.47 -7.30 -4.73
N GLU A 73 -3.97 -6.53 -5.69
CA GLU A 73 -5.05 -6.96 -6.60
C GLU A 73 -4.67 -8.17 -7.46
N LYS A 74 -3.37 -8.40 -7.67
CA LYS A 74 -2.85 -9.56 -8.40
C LYS A 74 -2.83 -10.85 -7.56
N ILE A 75 -2.97 -10.76 -6.25
CA ILE A 75 -3.02 -11.91 -5.33
C ILE A 75 -4.41 -12.56 -5.43
N LYS A 76 -4.46 -13.83 -5.84
CA LYS A 76 -5.69 -14.59 -6.09
C LYS A 76 -5.92 -15.70 -5.06
N GLN A 77 -5.34 -15.57 -3.88
CA GLN A 77 -5.54 -16.45 -2.73
C GLN A 77 -5.74 -15.61 -1.48
N SER A 78 -6.36 -16.17 -0.44
CA SER A 78 -6.59 -15.45 0.82
C SER A 78 -5.29 -14.98 1.44
N PHE A 79 -5.25 -13.70 1.87
CA PHE A 79 -4.07 -13.11 2.49
C PHE A 79 -4.45 -12.09 3.57
N ILE A 80 -3.48 -11.79 4.41
CA ILE A 80 -3.50 -10.72 5.41
C ILE A 80 -2.54 -9.63 4.93
N LEU A 81 -2.97 -8.38 4.95
CA LEU A 81 -2.14 -7.23 4.64
C LEU A 81 -1.56 -6.65 5.92
N VAL A 82 -0.23 -6.59 6.00
CA VAL A 82 0.47 -5.92 7.11
C VAL A 82 1.06 -4.61 6.59
N VAL A 83 0.73 -3.51 7.27
CA VAL A 83 1.16 -2.16 6.89
C VAL A 83 1.86 -1.50 8.06
N PHE A 84 3.06 -0.97 7.82
CA PHE A 84 3.79 -0.14 8.76
C PHE A 84 3.62 1.31 8.33
N ASP A 85 2.73 2.03 8.98
CA ASP A 85 2.44 3.44 8.69
C ASP A 85 1.88 4.15 9.92
N HIS A 86 2.07 5.47 9.98
CA HIS A 86 1.44 6.33 10.98
C HIS A 86 0.00 6.69 10.61
N HIS A 87 -0.39 6.53 9.35
CA HIS A 87 -1.73 6.82 8.84
C HIS A 87 -2.54 5.53 8.66
N SER A 88 -3.87 5.68 8.71
CA SER A 88 -4.77 4.54 8.49
C SER A 88 -4.95 4.20 7.01
N ASP A 89 -4.80 5.18 6.13
CA ASP A 89 -5.11 5.12 4.69
C ASP A 89 -6.50 4.53 4.37
N MET A 90 -7.42 4.73 5.32
CA MET A 90 -8.81 4.29 5.28
C MET A 90 -9.79 5.48 5.27
N VAL A 91 -9.33 6.64 4.82
CA VAL A 91 -10.17 7.83 4.71
C VAL A 91 -11.09 7.70 3.49
N GLN A 92 -12.38 8.08 3.67
CA GLN A 92 -13.31 8.12 2.54
C GLN A 92 -12.81 9.13 1.49
N PRO A 93 -12.76 8.73 0.21
CA PRO A 93 -12.40 9.67 -0.86
C PRO A 93 -13.35 10.87 -0.90
N LEU A 94 -12.81 12.06 -1.08
CA LEU A 94 -13.60 13.29 -1.23
C LEU A 94 -14.40 13.32 -2.54
N PHE A 95 -13.93 12.60 -3.55
CA PHE A 95 -14.57 12.45 -4.85
C PHE A 95 -14.72 10.96 -5.14
N ASP A 96 -15.88 10.57 -5.65
CA ASP A 96 -16.18 9.18 -5.98
C ASP A 96 -15.14 8.60 -6.94
N ASN A 97 -14.61 7.44 -6.56
CA ASN A 97 -13.70 6.62 -7.36
C ASN A 97 -12.28 7.18 -7.61
N ILE A 98 -11.80 8.15 -6.85
CA ILE A 98 -10.39 8.55 -6.92
C ILE A 98 -9.58 7.80 -5.86
N LEU A 99 -8.73 6.90 -6.33
CA LEU A 99 -7.73 6.25 -5.47
C LEU A 99 -6.68 7.27 -5.03
N SER A 100 -6.35 7.28 -3.75
CA SER A 100 -5.35 8.18 -3.17
C SER A 100 -4.49 7.48 -2.13
N CYS A 101 -3.38 8.14 -1.74
CA CYS A 101 -2.54 7.67 -0.66
C CYS A 101 -3.30 7.53 0.67
N GLY A 102 -4.34 8.33 0.93
CA GLY A 102 -5.13 8.23 2.16
C GLY A 102 -6.33 7.28 2.10
N SER A 103 -6.63 6.65 0.95
CA SER A 103 -7.84 5.85 0.78
C SER A 103 -7.60 4.42 0.25
N TRP A 104 -6.38 4.07 -0.11
CA TRP A 104 -6.08 2.82 -0.80
C TRP A 104 -6.36 1.57 0.03
N ILE A 105 -6.16 1.62 1.35
CA ILE A 105 -6.46 0.50 2.24
C ILE A 105 -7.97 0.28 2.34
N LEU A 106 -8.76 1.36 2.48
CA LEU A 106 -10.21 1.25 2.46
C LEU A 106 -10.70 0.67 1.15
N ASN A 107 -10.21 1.18 0.02
CA ASN A 107 -10.57 0.66 -1.30
C ASN A 107 -10.20 -0.81 -1.45
N SER A 108 -9.02 -1.21 -0.98
CA SER A 108 -8.57 -2.60 -1.02
C SER A 108 -9.48 -3.54 -0.24
N ILE A 109 -9.87 -3.18 1.00
CA ILE A 109 -10.67 -4.09 1.84
C ILE A 109 -12.13 -4.18 1.37
N GLU A 110 -12.64 -3.14 0.71
CA GLU A 110 -13.98 -3.13 0.14
C GLU A 110 -14.08 -3.93 -1.17
N ASN A 111 -13.02 -3.95 -1.97
CA ASN A 111 -13.06 -4.50 -3.33
C ASN A 111 -12.27 -5.81 -3.53
N ASN A 112 -11.29 -6.12 -2.67
CA ASN A 112 -10.49 -7.33 -2.82
C ASN A 112 -11.05 -8.47 -1.95
N VAL A 113 -11.72 -9.43 -2.59
CA VAL A 113 -12.34 -10.58 -1.89
C VAL A 113 -11.35 -11.53 -1.21
N TYR A 114 -10.08 -11.46 -1.61
CA TYR A 114 -9.01 -12.28 -1.06
C TYR A 114 -8.37 -11.66 0.18
N LEU A 115 -8.49 -10.35 0.37
CA LEU A 115 -8.00 -9.65 1.56
C LEU A 115 -8.92 -9.94 2.75
N LYS A 116 -8.41 -10.70 3.72
CA LYS A 116 -9.20 -11.17 4.88
C LYS A 116 -9.05 -10.27 6.08
N LYS A 117 -7.85 -9.80 6.34
CA LYS A 117 -7.52 -8.91 7.46
C LYS A 117 -6.45 -7.91 7.09
N ILE A 118 -6.43 -6.82 7.83
CA ILE A 118 -5.40 -5.79 7.78
C ILE A 118 -4.82 -5.64 9.18
N ILE A 119 -3.50 -5.55 9.25
CA ILE A 119 -2.77 -5.24 10.46
C ILE A 119 -2.03 -3.92 10.22
N LEU A 120 -2.46 -2.85 10.89
CA LEU A 120 -1.83 -1.54 10.84
C LEU A 120 -0.87 -1.40 12.02
N ILE A 121 0.40 -1.18 11.75
CA ILE A 121 1.45 -1.11 12.78
C ILE A 121 2.06 0.29 12.79
N GLY A 122 2.09 0.91 13.96
CA GLY A 122 2.63 2.26 14.14
C GLY A 122 1.63 3.39 13.92
N ILE A 123 0.33 3.05 13.90
CA ILE A 123 -0.72 4.04 13.67
C ILE A 123 -0.78 5.08 14.80
N ASP A 124 -0.96 6.35 14.44
CA ASP A 124 -1.26 7.42 15.40
C ASP A 124 -2.68 7.24 15.97
N GLU A 125 -2.87 7.47 17.27
CA GLU A 125 -4.16 7.31 17.94
C GLU A 125 -5.28 8.16 17.33
N LYS A 126 -4.94 9.34 16.83
CA LYS A 126 -5.90 10.21 16.12
C LYS A 126 -6.39 9.59 14.82
N GLN A 127 -5.58 8.78 14.18
CA GLN A 127 -5.92 8.10 12.94
C GLN A 127 -6.89 6.93 13.15
N VAL A 128 -6.86 6.30 14.33
CA VAL A 128 -7.81 5.22 14.67
C VAL A 128 -9.26 5.70 14.59
N SER A 129 -9.53 6.93 15.03
CA SER A 129 -10.86 7.52 14.97
C SER A 129 -11.35 7.80 13.54
N LEU A 130 -10.45 7.81 12.57
CA LEU A 130 -10.75 8.01 11.15
C LEU A 130 -11.05 6.71 10.41
N ILE A 131 -10.94 5.54 11.06
CA ILE A 131 -11.30 4.26 10.45
C ILE A 131 -12.82 4.12 10.45
N PRO A 132 -13.51 4.37 9.32
CA PRO A 132 -14.96 4.56 9.32
C PRO A 132 -15.73 3.24 9.32
N LYS A 133 -15.13 2.18 8.79
CA LYS A 133 -15.78 0.90 8.52
C LYS A 133 -14.81 -0.26 8.68
N HIS A 134 -15.34 -1.49 8.67
CA HIS A 134 -14.57 -2.74 8.66
C HIS A 134 -13.64 -2.95 9.87
N GLN A 135 -14.01 -2.39 11.03
CA GLN A 135 -13.21 -2.54 12.27
C GLN A 135 -13.03 -4.01 12.68
N ASP A 136 -13.97 -4.88 12.31
CA ASP A 136 -13.88 -6.33 12.51
C ASP A 136 -12.75 -7.01 11.70
N LYS A 137 -12.31 -6.35 10.63
CA LYS A 137 -11.23 -6.83 9.75
C LYS A 137 -9.89 -6.12 9.97
N VAL A 138 -9.86 -5.10 10.82
CA VAL A 138 -8.67 -4.28 11.05
C VAL A 138 -8.16 -4.48 12.47
N LEU A 139 -6.95 -5.01 12.60
CA LEU A 139 -6.17 -4.96 13.82
C LEU A 139 -5.18 -3.81 13.70
N TYR A 140 -5.07 -2.98 14.73
CA TYR A 140 -4.08 -1.91 14.75
C TYR A 140 -3.23 -1.95 16.03
N LEU A 141 -1.95 -1.63 15.88
CA LEU A 141 -0.99 -1.46 16.94
C LEU A 141 -0.50 -0.02 16.91
N LYS A 142 -0.71 0.71 18.01
CA LYS A 142 -0.17 2.06 18.17
C LYS A 142 1.32 1.99 18.52
N ASN A 143 2.03 3.10 18.34
CA ASN A 143 3.45 3.15 18.68
C ASN A 143 3.74 2.69 20.12
N ASP A 144 2.89 3.09 21.07
CA ASP A 144 3.06 2.73 22.48
C ASP A 144 2.80 1.23 22.75
N ASP A 145 2.12 0.54 21.84
CA ASP A 145 1.83 -0.90 21.94
C ASP A 145 3.00 -1.77 21.47
N LEU A 146 3.95 -1.22 20.70
CA LEU A 146 4.99 -2.01 20.03
C LEU A 146 5.98 -2.71 20.97
N GLU A 147 6.15 -2.20 22.20
CA GLU A 147 7.00 -2.81 23.25
C GLU A 147 6.24 -3.88 24.04
N ASN A 148 4.92 -4.01 23.87
CA ASN A 148 4.10 -4.94 24.61
C ASN A 148 3.97 -6.30 23.92
N LEU A 149 4.66 -7.32 24.42
CA LEU A 149 4.64 -8.68 23.87
C LEU A 149 3.26 -9.32 23.82
N GLU A 150 2.35 -8.96 24.75
CA GLU A 150 0.99 -9.50 24.74
C GLU A 150 0.16 -9.00 23.55
N VAL A 151 0.51 -7.84 23.00
CA VAL A 151 -0.14 -7.31 21.81
C VAL A 151 0.30 -8.09 20.57
N TRP A 152 1.58 -8.46 20.49
CA TRP A 152 2.12 -9.26 19.39
C TRP A 152 1.52 -10.67 19.32
N LYS A 153 1.21 -11.28 20.46
CA LYS A 153 0.52 -12.58 20.50
C LYS A 153 -0.82 -12.59 19.77
N LYS A 154 -1.52 -11.45 19.73
CA LYS A 154 -2.78 -11.33 18.96
C LYS A 154 -2.59 -11.49 17.46
N ILE A 155 -1.36 -11.27 16.96
CA ILE A 155 -1.02 -11.46 15.56
C ILE A 155 -0.71 -12.94 15.29
N ASP A 156 -0.07 -13.63 16.24
CA ASP A 156 0.27 -15.04 16.12
C ASP A 156 -0.99 -15.95 16.06
N ASP A 157 -2.11 -15.46 16.61
CA ASP A 157 -3.38 -16.18 16.63
C ASP A 157 -4.25 -15.95 15.36
N LEU A 158 -3.76 -15.22 14.35
CA LEU A 158 -4.50 -14.89 13.12
C LEU A 158 -4.21 -15.85 11.97
#